data_a0c9747bc9fd0ce4540fd73c21589790
#
_entry.id   a0c9747bc9fd0ce4540fd73c21589790
#
_cell.length_a   1.000
_cell.length_b   1.000
_cell.length_c   1.000
_cell.angle_alpha   90.00
_cell.angle_beta   90.00
_cell.angle_gamma   90.00
#
_symmetry.space_group_name_H-M   'P 1'
#
loop_
_entity.id
_entity.type
_entity.pdbx_description
1 polymer ?
#
loop_
_entity_poly.entity_id
_entity_poly.type
_entity_poly.pdbx_seq_one_letter_code
_entity_poly.pdbx_strand_id
1 'polypeptide(L)'
;SETSEGVFAELGWYRVKLHTPMLLRRGVLFLEVFKMKEGCKKYIPFKPVELESRTWPCNKIERAPTWCSVDLRDGNQALIDPMNLPEKLEMFKTLCAIGIKEIEVGFPSASETEYEILRALIDGGYIPDDVKIQVLVQSREHLIRKTFEAIKGAKNAIFHFYNSTSALQRKVVFHTDKRGVTDIAVNAAKLIKQLGDEAKADGTNIIYEYSPESFMGTETD
;
A
#
# COMPACT_ATOMS: atom_id res chain seq x y z
N SER A 1 39.36 -0.34 17.29
CA SER A 1 38.90 -0.31 15.91
C SER A 1 37.41 -0.42 15.94
N GLU A 2 36.74 0.74 15.83
CA GLU A 2 35.31 0.81 15.67
C GLU A 2 34.92 0.16 14.33
N THR A 3 34.08 -0.84 14.39
CA THR A 3 33.59 -1.55 13.22
C THR A 3 32.69 -0.61 12.41
N SER A 4 32.83 -0.64 11.09
CA SER A 4 32.05 0.19 10.16
C SER A 4 30.52 0.08 10.32
N GLU A 5 30.03 -0.85 11.11
CA GLU A 5 28.62 -1.06 11.45
C GLU A 5 28.06 -0.03 12.45
N GLY A 6 28.86 0.44 13.41
CA GLY A 6 28.45 1.44 14.39
C GLY A 6 28.18 2.83 13.79
N VAL A 7 28.98 3.23 12.81
CA VAL A 7 28.88 4.55 12.17
C VAL A 7 27.64 4.67 11.26
N PHE A 8 27.15 3.54 10.71
CA PHE A 8 25.95 3.54 9.85
C PHE A 8 24.65 3.54 10.66
N ALA A 9 24.67 2.98 11.86
CA ALA A 9 23.52 2.99 12.77
C ALA A 9 23.23 4.41 13.31
N GLU A 10 24.25 5.18 13.63
CA GLU A 10 24.09 6.57 14.09
C GLU A 10 23.57 7.53 12.99
N LEU A 11 23.74 7.18 11.70
CA LEU A 11 23.27 7.99 10.58
C LEU A 11 21.92 7.55 10.02
N GLY A 12 21.26 6.56 10.63
CA GLY A 12 19.95 6.06 10.18
C GLY A 12 19.96 5.36 8.81
N TRP A 13 21.09 4.75 8.43
CA TRP A 13 21.25 4.07 7.13
C TRP A 13 21.33 2.55 7.33
N TYR A 14 20.43 1.82 6.68
CA TYR A 14 20.47 0.36 6.65
C TYR A 14 21.29 -0.15 5.46
N ARG A 15 22.09 -1.18 5.71
CA ARG A 15 22.96 -1.82 4.71
C ARG A 15 22.13 -2.74 3.85
N VAL A 16 21.89 -2.37 2.60
CA VAL A 16 21.42 -3.33 1.58
C VAL A 16 22.56 -4.29 1.28
N LYS A 17 22.39 -5.58 1.61
CA LYS A 17 23.34 -6.64 1.21
C LYS A 17 23.23 -6.87 -0.29
N LEU A 18 24.04 -6.18 -1.08
CA LEU A 18 24.22 -6.54 -2.48
C LEU A 18 25.08 -7.82 -2.55
N HIS A 19 24.58 -8.85 -3.19
CA HIS A 19 25.23 -10.16 -3.35
C HIS A 19 26.40 -10.15 -4.36
N THR A 20 27.11 -9.05 -4.49
CA THR A 20 28.35 -8.96 -5.27
C THR A 20 29.44 -8.41 -4.36
N PRO A 21 30.63 -9.03 -4.32
CA PRO A 21 31.74 -8.51 -3.55
C PRO A 21 32.35 -7.31 -4.29
N MET A 22 31.67 -6.18 -4.26
CA MET A 22 32.30 -4.92 -4.65
C MET A 22 32.98 -4.34 -3.41
N LEU A 23 34.29 -4.25 -3.46
CA LEU A 23 35.11 -3.50 -2.50
C LEU A 23 34.68 -2.03 -2.58
N LEU A 24 33.70 -1.67 -1.77
CA LEU A 24 33.21 -0.29 -1.62
C LEU A 24 34.28 0.52 -0.89
N ARG A 25 35.10 1.24 -1.62
CA ARG A 25 35.93 2.30 -1.05
C ARG A 25 34.96 3.37 -0.49
N ARG A 26 35.17 3.72 0.79
CA ARG A 26 34.30 4.67 1.56
C ARG A 26 33.88 5.96 0.80
N GLY A 27 34.73 6.43 -0.15
CA GLY A 27 34.47 7.65 -0.92
C GLY A 27 33.46 7.52 -2.08
N VAL A 28 33.33 6.33 -2.67
CA VAL A 28 32.48 6.13 -3.87
C VAL A 28 31.00 6.04 -3.48
N LEU A 29 30.69 5.35 -2.39
CA LEU A 29 29.29 5.26 -1.93
C LEU A 29 28.75 6.61 -1.47
N PHE A 30 29.58 7.41 -0.79
CA PHE A 30 29.19 8.76 -0.35
C PHE A 30 28.96 9.70 -1.53
N LEU A 31 29.77 9.61 -2.59
CA LEU A 31 29.60 10.40 -3.80
C LEU A 31 28.37 9.98 -4.61
N GLU A 32 28.04 8.69 -4.67
CA GLU A 32 26.86 8.21 -5.38
C GLU A 32 25.55 8.58 -4.66
N VAL A 33 25.50 8.52 -3.34
CA VAL A 33 24.35 8.96 -2.55
C VAL A 33 24.15 10.48 -2.67
N PHE A 34 25.22 11.26 -2.66
CA PHE A 34 25.14 12.70 -2.90
C PHE A 34 24.69 13.02 -4.33
N LYS A 35 25.18 12.28 -5.36
CA LYS A 35 24.71 12.40 -6.72
C LYS A 35 23.25 12.03 -6.90
N MET A 36 22.75 11.02 -6.18
CA MET A 36 21.31 10.67 -6.20
C MET A 36 20.45 11.76 -5.61
N LYS A 37 20.84 12.41 -4.50
CA LYS A 37 20.13 13.57 -3.95
C LYS A 37 20.08 14.78 -4.89
N GLU A 38 21.07 14.93 -5.75
CA GLU A 38 21.08 15.99 -6.79
C GLU A 38 20.37 15.54 -8.07
N GLY A 39 20.14 14.26 -8.25
CA GLY A 39 19.47 13.68 -9.43
C GLY A 39 18.09 14.28 -9.67
N CYS A 40 17.33 14.58 -8.62
CA CYS A 40 16.01 15.20 -8.71
C CYS A 40 16.06 16.63 -9.31
N LYS A 41 17.20 17.33 -9.20
CA LYS A 41 17.39 18.66 -9.78
C LYS A 41 17.60 18.63 -11.30
N LYS A 42 17.82 17.46 -11.90
CA LYS A 42 17.93 17.29 -13.36
C LYS A 42 16.61 17.45 -14.07
N TYR A 43 15.51 17.24 -13.37
CA TYR A 43 14.18 17.24 -13.96
C TYR A 43 13.56 18.64 -13.83
N ILE A 44 13.24 19.21 -14.97
CA ILE A 44 12.50 20.47 -15.03
C ILE A 44 11.01 20.14 -14.94
N PRO A 45 10.24 20.83 -14.09
CA PRO A 45 8.78 20.64 -14.05
C PRO A 45 8.16 20.80 -15.44
N PHE A 46 7.22 19.93 -15.79
CA PHE A 46 6.50 20.04 -17.06
C PHE A 46 5.77 21.39 -17.11
N LYS A 47 5.90 22.10 -18.24
CA LYS A 47 5.17 23.35 -18.44
C LYS A 47 3.67 23.04 -18.58
N PRO A 48 2.82 23.51 -17.67
CA PRO A 48 1.38 23.21 -17.76
C PRO A 48 0.78 23.86 -19.01
N VAL A 49 -0.24 23.21 -19.54
CA VAL A 49 -1.07 23.80 -20.61
C VAL A 49 -1.92 24.91 -19.99
N GLU A 50 -1.75 26.12 -20.45
CA GLU A 50 -2.54 27.26 -20.01
C GLU A 50 -3.91 27.23 -20.70
N LEU A 51 -4.97 27.13 -19.92
CA LEU A 51 -6.36 27.16 -20.36
C LEU A 51 -7.10 28.24 -19.57
N GLU A 52 -7.89 29.04 -20.27
CA GLU A 52 -8.80 29.99 -19.63
C GLU A 52 -9.78 29.24 -18.71
N SER A 53 -10.12 29.82 -17.58
CA SER A 53 -11.03 29.23 -16.57
C SER A 53 -10.56 27.95 -15.88
N ARG A 54 -9.31 27.55 -16.04
CA ARG A 54 -8.76 26.38 -15.37
C ARG A 54 -8.49 26.68 -13.88
N THR A 55 -9.08 25.86 -12.98
CA THR A 55 -8.97 26.06 -11.52
C THR A 55 -7.96 25.10 -10.88
N TRP A 56 -8.43 23.98 -10.31
CA TRP A 56 -7.59 23.03 -9.59
C TRP A 56 -6.46 22.38 -10.43
N PRO A 57 -6.57 22.16 -11.77
CA PRO A 57 -5.47 21.57 -12.54
C PRO A 57 -4.23 22.49 -12.66
N CYS A 58 -4.34 23.78 -12.29
CA CYS A 58 -3.19 24.70 -12.21
C CYS A 58 -2.39 24.52 -10.92
N ASN A 59 -2.92 23.78 -9.95
CA ASN A 59 -2.20 23.50 -8.72
C ASN A 59 -0.98 22.64 -9.01
N LYS A 60 0.13 22.95 -8.33
CA LYS A 60 1.39 22.22 -8.46
C LYS A 60 1.59 21.36 -7.21
N ILE A 61 2.11 20.15 -7.42
CA ILE A 61 2.57 19.30 -6.32
C ILE A 61 3.92 19.83 -5.87
N GLU A 62 4.00 20.40 -4.68
CA GLU A 62 5.22 20.97 -4.09
C GLU A 62 5.86 20.06 -3.04
N ARG A 63 5.15 19.04 -2.61
CA ARG A 63 5.62 18.04 -1.64
C ARG A 63 5.44 16.66 -2.20
N ALA A 64 6.38 15.76 -1.91
CA ALA A 64 6.25 14.36 -2.29
C ALA A 64 4.97 13.76 -1.68
N PRO A 65 4.16 13.02 -2.45
CA PRO A 65 3.03 12.28 -1.90
C PRO A 65 3.53 11.14 -1.01
N THR A 66 2.66 10.62 -0.16
CA THR A 66 2.91 9.35 0.51
C THR A 66 2.80 8.23 -0.52
N TRP A 67 3.84 7.42 -0.64
CA TRP A 67 3.87 6.29 -1.56
C TRP A 67 3.32 5.04 -0.87
N CYS A 68 2.39 4.36 -1.54
CA CYS A 68 1.94 3.03 -1.17
C CYS A 68 2.63 1.98 -2.05
N SER A 69 3.26 0.98 -1.44
CA SER A 69 3.76 -0.19 -2.16
C SER A 69 2.66 -1.21 -2.31
N VAL A 70 2.51 -1.74 -3.51
CA VAL A 70 1.62 -2.87 -3.85
C VAL A 70 2.39 -4.13 -4.22
N ASP A 71 3.70 -4.18 -3.95
CA ASP A 71 4.57 -5.28 -4.32
C ASP A 71 4.14 -6.62 -3.68
N LEU A 72 3.68 -6.58 -2.42
CA LEU A 72 3.26 -7.78 -1.69
C LEU A 72 1.87 -8.30 -2.09
N ARG A 73 1.07 -7.49 -2.77
CA ARG A 73 -0.26 -7.89 -3.27
C ARG A 73 -0.27 -8.01 -4.79
N ASP A 74 -0.38 -6.93 -5.55
CA ASP A 74 -0.42 -6.95 -7.02
C ASP A 74 0.88 -7.47 -7.63
N GLY A 75 2.01 -7.02 -7.12
CA GLY A 75 3.33 -7.50 -7.55
C GLY A 75 3.48 -9.02 -7.35
N ASN A 76 3.10 -9.49 -6.16
CA ASN A 76 3.14 -10.92 -5.84
C ASN A 76 2.18 -11.76 -6.71
N GLN A 77 0.99 -11.24 -7.03
CA GLN A 77 0.03 -11.90 -7.91
C GLN A 77 0.55 -12.08 -9.34
N ALA A 78 1.45 -11.21 -9.79
CA ALA A 78 2.04 -11.27 -11.12
C ALA A 78 3.19 -12.29 -11.25
N LEU A 79 3.67 -12.84 -10.14
CA LEU A 79 4.74 -13.84 -10.14
C LEU A 79 4.20 -15.21 -10.57
N ILE A 80 5.00 -15.96 -11.34
CA ILE A 80 4.71 -17.35 -11.71
C ILE A 80 4.67 -18.22 -10.44
N ASP A 81 5.67 -18.05 -9.56
CA ASP A 81 5.75 -18.65 -8.24
C ASP A 81 5.59 -17.53 -7.19
N PRO A 82 4.40 -17.34 -6.60
CA PRO A 82 4.17 -16.34 -5.58
C PRO A 82 5.05 -16.54 -4.35
N MET A 83 5.45 -15.43 -3.72
CA MET A 83 6.28 -15.45 -2.52
C MET A 83 5.61 -16.25 -1.38
N ASN A 84 6.38 -17.09 -0.73
CA ASN A 84 6.01 -17.76 0.51
C ASN A 84 6.09 -16.81 1.72
N LEU A 85 5.65 -17.28 2.89
CA LEU A 85 5.64 -16.46 4.11
C LEU A 85 7.00 -15.85 4.48
N PRO A 86 8.14 -16.59 4.52
CA PRO A 86 9.45 -16.01 4.78
C PRO A 86 9.86 -14.93 3.78
N GLU A 87 9.60 -15.15 2.50
CA GLU A 87 9.93 -14.19 1.43
C GLU A 87 9.09 -12.91 1.54
N LYS A 88 7.79 -13.03 1.82
CA LYS A 88 6.92 -11.87 2.08
C LYS A 88 7.36 -11.07 3.30
N LEU A 89 7.80 -11.73 4.38
CA LEU A 89 8.35 -11.05 5.57
C LEU A 89 9.65 -10.32 5.26
N GLU A 90 10.54 -10.91 4.45
CA GLU A 90 11.77 -10.25 4.02
C GLU A 90 11.48 -9.05 3.12
N MET A 91 10.56 -9.19 2.18
CA MET A 91 10.13 -8.10 1.30
C MET A 91 9.49 -6.96 2.11
N PHE A 92 8.61 -7.26 3.07
CA PHE A 92 8.02 -6.24 3.95
C PHE A 92 9.09 -5.45 4.70
N LYS A 93 10.06 -6.14 5.30
CA LYS A 93 11.19 -5.49 6.00
C LYS A 93 12.02 -4.62 5.06
N THR A 94 12.23 -5.09 3.83
CA THR A 94 12.95 -4.32 2.80
C THR A 94 12.20 -3.05 2.43
N LEU A 95 10.88 -3.13 2.22
CA LEU A 95 10.04 -1.96 1.93
C LEU A 95 10.07 -0.93 3.08
N CYS A 96 10.00 -1.39 4.33
CA CYS A 96 10.17 -0.52 5.49
C CYS A 96 11.57 0.14 5.52
N ALA A 97 12.63 -0.63 5.23
CA ALA A 97 14.01 -0.16 5.25
C ALA A 97 14.30 0.90 4.18
N ILE A 98 13.69 0.82 3.00
CA ILE A 98 13.81 1.86 1.95
C ILE A 98 12.91 3.08 2.21
N GLY A 99 12.07 3.04 3.26
CA GLY A 99 11.30 4.19 3.74
C GLY A 99 9.85 4.27 3.25
N ILE A 100 9.28 3.19 2.70
CA ILE A 100 7.86 3.12 2.34
C ILE A 100 7.03 3.15 3.63
N LYS A 101 5.97 3.97 3.64
CA LYS A 101 5.14 4.22 4.83
C LYS A 101 3.71 3.66 4.72
N GLU A 102 3.29 3.30 3.53
CA GLU A 102 2.03 2.60 3.27
C GLU A 102 2.32 1.37 2.41
N ILE A 103 1.91 0.18 2.88
CA ILE A 103 2.25 -1.09 2.24
C ILE A 103 1.00 -1.95 2.17
N GLU A 104 0.52 -2.23 0.96
CA GLU A 104 -0.57 -3.17 0.72
C GLU A 104 -0.02 -4.60 0.83
N VAL A 105 -0.33 -5.25 1.95
CA VAL A 105 0.30 -6.52 2.34
C VAL A 105 -0.41 -7.74 1.77
N GLY A 106 -1.66 -7.59 1.33
CA GLY A 106 -2.39 -8.68 0.71
C GLY A 106 -3.91 -8.55 0.82
N PHE A 107 -4.59 -9.68 0.50
CA PHE A 107 -6.03 -9.85 0.57
C PHE A 107 -6.36 -10.96 1.59
N PRO A 108 -6.38 -10.66 2.88
CA PRO A 108 -6.39 -11.68 3.96
C PRO A 108 -7.65 -12.56 3.97
N SER A 109 -8.74 -12.13 3.34
CA SER A 109 -9.94 -12.94 3.20
C SER A 109 -9.96 -13.82 1.94
N ALA A 110 -8.95 -13.73 1.05
CA ALA A 110 -8.89 -14.51 -0.18
C ALA A 110 -8.25 -15.90 -0.01
N SER A 111 -7.24 -16.02 0.86
CA SER A 111 -6.56 -17.29 1.10
C SER A 111 -5.96 -17.35 2.51
N GLU A 112 -5.63 -18.56 2.95
CA GLU A 112 -4.98 -18.80 4.24
C GLU A 112 -3.58 -18.14 4.28
N THR A 113 -2.79 -18.29 3.22
CA THR A 113 -1.45 -17.66 3.14
C THR A 113 -1.51 -16.15 3.29
N GLU A 114 -2.50 -15.49 2.68
CA GLU A 114 -2.70 -14.04 2.80
C GLU A 114 -3.13 -13.64 4.22
N TYR A 115 -3.89 -14.50 4.90
CA TYR A 115 -4.24 -14.31 6.30
C TYR A 115 -3.03 -14.49 7.21
N GLU A 116 -2.25 -15.57 7.02
CA GLU A 116 -1.07 -15.91 7.81
C GLU A 116 0.01 -14.84 7.76
N ILE A 117 0.31 -14.27 6.58
CA ILE A 117 1.32 -13.20 6.47
C ILE A 117 0.90 -11.97 7.29
N LEU A 118 -0.36 -11.59 7.22
CA LEU A 118 -0.86 -10.45 7.96
C LEU A 118 -0.77 -10.68 9.48
N ARG A 119 -1.19 -11.87 9.94
CA ARG A 119 -1.06 -12.24 11.35
C ARG A 119 0.39 -12.31 11.80
N ALA A 120 1.28 -12.87 10.98
CA ALA A 120 2.71 -12.92 11.29
C ALA A 120 3.32 -11.52 11.43
N LEU A 121 2.91 -10.56 10.58
CA LEU A 121 3.35 -9.17 10.69
C LEU A 121 2.89 -8.51 12.00
N ILE A 122 1.62 -8.71 12.37
CA ILE A 122 1.02 -8.09 13.56
C ILE A 122 1.53 -8.77 14.83
N ASP A 123 1.40 -10.10 14.92
CA ASP A 123 1.74 -10.87 16.12
C ASP A 123 3.25 -10.90 16.37
N GLY A 124 4.05 -10.86 15.30
CA GLY A 124 5.50 -10.79 15.38
C GLY A 124 6.06 -9.39 15.65
N GLY A 125 5.21 -8.35 15.69
CA GLY A 125 5.64 -6.98 15.94
C GLY A 125 6.55 -6.41 14.84
N TYR A 126 6.39 -6.87 13.59
CA TYR A 126 7.24 -6.43 12.48
C TYR A 126 6.84 -5.08 11.87
N ILE A 127 5.69 -4.53 12.25
CA ILE A 127 5.16 -3.29 11.67
C ILE A 127 5.71 -2.10 12.47
N PRO A 128 6.55 -1.23 11.88
CA PRO A 128 7.00 -0.01 12.53
C PRO A 128 5.82 0.93 12.84
N ASP A 129 5.94 1.73 13.90
CA ASP A 129 4.90 2.64 14.37
C ASP A 129 4.45 3.67 13.33
N ASP A 130 5.34 4.04 12.43
CA ASP A 130 5.13 5.03 11.37
C ASP A 130 4.74 4.41 10.02
N VAL A 131 4.53 3.08 9.97
CA VAL A 131 4.08 2.34 8.79
C VAL A 131 2.62 1.96 8.96
N LYS A 132 1.84 2.13 7.90
CA LYS A 132 0.47 1.67 7.78
C LYS A 132 0.43 0.45 6.88
N ILE A 133 -0.18 -0.61 7.35
CA ILE A 133 -0.51 -1.75 6.49
C ILE A 133 -1.82 -1.47 5.76
N GLN A 134 -1.88 -1.83 4.49
CA GLN A 134 -3.10 -1.77 3.70
C GLN A 134 -3.57 -3.19 3.39
N VAL A 135 -4.87 -3.43 3.51
CA VAL A 135 -5.51 -4.71 3.20
C VAL A 135 -6.63 -4.52 2.21
N LEU A 136 -6.65 -5.38 1.16
CA LEU A 136 -7.69 -5.34 0.14
C LEU A 136 -8.85 -6.26 0.51
N VAL A 137 -10.08 -5.86 0.15
CA VAL A 137 -11.28 -6.68 0.31
C VAL A 137 -12.35 -6.34 -0.73
N GLN A 138 -13.06 -7.35 -1.22
CA GLN A 138 -14.27 -7.12 -1.99
C GLN A 138 -15.42 -6.63 -1.10
N SER A 139 -16.34 -5.85 -1.68
CA SER A 139 -17.54 -5.34 -1.01
C SER A 139 -18.57 -6.44 -0.72
N ARG A 140 -18.16 -7.46 0.06
CA ARG A 140 -18.98 -8.61 0.51
C ARG A 140 -18.87 -8.76 2.01
N GLU A 141 -20.00 -8.80 2.69
CA GLU A 141 -20.07 -8.79 4.17
C GLU A 141 -19.14 -9.81 4.84
N HIS A 142 -19.19 -11.09 4.43
CA HIS A 142 -18.38 -12.13 5.06
C HIS A 142 -16.87 -11.92 4.88
N LEU A 143 -16.43 -11.37 3.73
CA LEU A 143 -15.03 -11.03 3.47
C LEU A 143 -14.61 -9.81 4.30
N ILE A 144 -15.47 -8.80 4.41
CA ILE A 144 -15.23 -7.60 5.22
C ILE A 144 -15.02 -8.01 6.69
N ARG A 145 -15.90 -8.84 7.24
CA ARG A 145 -15.79 -9.33 8.63
C ARG A 145 -14.51 -10.11 8.87
N LYS A 146 -14.17 -11.04 7.96
CA LYS A 146 -12.91 -11.80 8.04
C LYS A 146 -11.67 -10.90 7.95
N THR A 147 -11.72 -9.85 7.14
CA THR A 147 -10.62 -8.87 7.04
C THR A 147 -10.45 -8.06 8.31
N PHE A 148 -11.55 -7.64 8.97
CA PHE A 148 -11.46 -6.98 10.27
C PHE A 148 -10.91 -7.90 11.36
N GLU A 149 -11.26 -9.18 11.34
CA GLU A 149 -10.65 -10.18 12.22
C GLU A 149 -9.14 -10.28 11.98
N ALA A 150 -8.72 -10.31 10.73
CA ALA A 150 -7.32 -10.44 10.34
C ALA A 150 -6.45 -9.24 10.77
N ILE A 151 -6.98 -8.01 10.76
CA ILE A 151 -6.21 -6.80 11.15
C ILE A 151 -6.24 -6.53 12.67
N LYS A 152 -6.93 -7.34 13.46
CA LYS A 152 -7.02 -7.13 14.91
C LYS A 152 -5.65 -7.05 15.56
N GLY A 153 -5.42 -5.98 16.33
CA GLY A 153 -4.14 -5.70 16.99
C GLY A 153 -3.15 -4.89 16.14
N ALA A 154 -3.47 -4.55 14.89
CA ALA A 154 -2.68 -3.60 14.13
C ALA A 154 -2.85 -2.18 14.71
N LYS A 155 -1.76 -1.40 14.78
CA LYS A 155 -1.81 -0.01 15.25
C LYS A 155 -2.44 0.92 14.21
N ASN A 156 -2.05 0.78 12.94
CA ASN A 156 -2.53 1.59 11.84
C ASN A 156 -2.85 0.69 10.64
N ALA A 157 -4.07 0.77 10.12
CA ALA A 157 -4.49 0.00 8.96
C ALA A 157 -5.28 0.87 7.97
N ILE A 158 -5.00 0.70 6.67
CA ILE A 158 -5.80 1.21 5.57
C ILE A 158 -6.69 0.06 5.12
N PHE A 159 -7.99 0.24 5.24
CA PHE A 159 -9.01 -0.71 4.82
C PHE A 159 -9.47 -0.36 3.42
N HIS A 160 -8.86 -1.01 2.42
CA HIS A 160 -9.10 -0.78 1.01
C HIS A 160 -10.17 -1.76 0.51
N PHE A 161 -11.35 -1.25 0.16
CA PHE A 161 -12.42 -2.07 -0.37
C PHE A 161 -12.82 -1.65 -1.78
N TYR A 162 -13.36 -2.60 -2.53
CA TYR A 162 -13.71 -2.36 -3.92
C TYR A 162 -14.93 -3.16 -4.37
N ASN A 163 -15.56 -2.70 -5.43
CA ASN A 163 -16.43 -3.46 -6.29
C ASN A 163 -16.35 -2.94 -7.72
N SER A 164 -16.63 -3.81 -8.68
CA SER A 164 -16.65 -3.42 -10.08
C SER A 164 -17.85 -2.56 -10.40
N THR A 165 -17.64 -1.52 -11.22
CA THR A 165 -18.65 -0.53 -11.56
C THR A 165 -18.97 -0.46 -13.06
N SER A 166 -18.18 -1.14 -13.91
CA SER A 166 -18.33 -1.09 -15.37
C SER A 166 -19.69 -1.62 -15.85
N ALA A 167 -20.16 -1.06 -16.96
CA ALA A 167 -21.40 -1.50 -17.61
C ALA A 167 -21.42 -2.99 -17.94
N LEU A 168 -20.26 -3.53 -18.38
CA LEU A 168 -20.11 -4.96 -18.69
C LEU A 168 -20.30 -5.83 -17.44
N GLN A 169 -19.62 -5.50 -16.36
CA GLN A 169 -19.67 -6.31 -15.14
C GLN A 169 -21.02 -6.20 -14.43
N ARG A 170 -21.65 -5.04 -14.45
CA ARG A 170 -23.05 -4.90 -13.98
C ARG A 170 -23.97 -5.87 -14.67
N LYS A 171 -23.85 -5.97 -15.99
CA LYS A 171 -24.70 -6.84 -16.81
C LYS A 171 -24.38 -8.33 -16.65
N VAL A 172 -23.10 -8.70 -16.68
CA VAL A 172 -22.65 -10.10 -16.83
C VAL A 172 -22.36 -10.76 -15.47
N VAL A 173 -21.84 -10.01 -14.51
CA VAL A 173 -21.41 -10.54 -13.21
C VAL A 173 -22.47 -10.29 -12.14
N PHE A 174 -22.95 -9.05 -12.02
CA PHE A 174 -23.86 -8.68 -10.93
C PHE A 174 -25.34 -8.80 -11.35
N HIS A 175 -25.64 -8.88 -12.64
CA HIS A 175 -27.01 -8.91 -13.17
C HIS A 175 -27.89 -7.79 -12.60
N THR A 176 -27.34 -6.57 -12.50
CA THR A 176 -27.97 -5.42 -11.88
C THR A 176 -27.73 -4.12 -12.67
N ASP A 177 -28.37 -3.05 -12.27
CA ASP A 177 -28.23 -1.71 -12.82
C ASP A 177 -27.22 -0.84 -12.04
N LYS A 178 -27.12 0.45 -12.39
CA LYS A 178 -26.27 1.42 -11.68
C LYS A 178 -26.60 1.52 -10.19
N ARG A 179 -27.88 1.54 -9.86
CA ARG A 179 -28.35 1.65 -8.48
C ARG A 179 -27.93 0.43 -7.67
N GLY A 180 -28.10 -0.76 -8.20
CA GLY A 180 -27.69 -1.99 -7.50
C GLY A 180 -26.19 -2.05 -7.23
N VAL A 181 -25.36 -1.61 -8.18
CA VAL A 181 -23.90 -1.52 -7.97
C VAL A 181 -23.55 -0.45 -6.94
N THR A 182 -24.22 0.70 -6.96
CA THR A 182 -24.06 1.74 -5.93
C THR A 182 -24.46 1.22 -4.54
N ASP A 183 -25.55 0.48 -4.44
CA ASP A 183 -26.01 -0.11 -3.19
C ASP A 183 -24.99 -1.11 -2.62
N ILE A 184 -24.29 -1.88 -3.47
CA ILE A 184 -23.18 -2.75 -3.05
C ILE A 184 -22.09 -1.93 -2.34
N ALA A 185 -21.62 -0.85 -2.95
CA ALA A 185 -20.58 0.02 -2.39
C ALA A 185 -21.05 0.69 -1.10
N VAL A 186 -22.25 1.25 -1.10
CA VAL A 186 -22.82 1.98 0.06
C VAL A 186 -23.03 1.06 1.26
N ASN A 187 -23.57 -0.14 1.03
CA ASN A 187 -23.78 -1.11 2.11
C ASN A 187 -22.47 -1.62 2.69
N ALA A 188 -21.48 -1.89 1.82
CA ALA A 188 -20.13 -2.22 2.26
C ALA A 188 -19.51 -1.09 3.10
N ALA A 189 -19.60 0.15 2.62
CA ALA A 189 -19.06 1.31 3.34
C ALA A 189 -19.70 1.51 4.73
N LYS A 190 -21.02 1.30 4.84
CA LYS A 190 -21.72 1.36 6.14
C LYS A 190 -21.23 0.30 7.11
N LEU A 191 -21.10 -0.94 6.64
CA LEU A 191 -20.60 -2.05 7.45
C LEU A 191 -19.14 -1.81 7.88
N ILE A 192 -18.29 -1.39 6.93
CA ILE A 192 -16.87 -1.09 7.19
C ILE A 192 -16.74 0.05 8.20
N LYS A 193 -17.58 1.09 8.08
CA LYS A 193 -17.59 2.19 9.04
C LYS A 193 -17.95 1.71 10.44
N GLN A 194 -18.99 0.88 10.57
CA GLN A 194 -19.41 0.30 11.85
C GLN A 194 -18.27 -0.51 12.48
N LEU A 195 -17.73 -1.50 11.76
CA LEU A 195 -16.64 -2.35 12.25
C LEU A 195 -15.34 -1.56 12.50
N GLY A 196 -15.11 -0.53 11.71
CA GLY A 196 -13.98 0.36 11.91
C GLY A 196 -14.09 1.22 13.18
N ASP A 197 -15.30 1.64 13.57
CA ASP A 197 -15.51 2.32 14.84
C ASP A 197 -15.30 1.37 16.03
N GLU A 198 -15.69 0.11 15.91
CA GLU A 198 -15.38 -0.95 16.88
C GLU A 198 -13.86 -1.17 16.99
N ALA A 199 -13.16 -1.32 15.85
CA ALA A 199 -11.70 -1.49 15.82
C ALA A 199 -10.95 -0.29 16.41
N LYS A 200 -11.44 0.94 16.21
CA LYS A 200 -10.89 2.15 16.83
C LYS A 200 -11.03 2.14 18.35
N ALA A 201 -12.14 1.65 18.86
CA ALA A 201 -12.33 1.49 20.30
C ALA A 201 -11.34 0.48 20.90
N ASP A 202 -10.93 -0.53 20.11
CA ASP A 202 -9.90 -1.52 20.45
C ASP A 202 -8.45 -1.02 20.22
N GLY A 203 -8.29 0.23 19.76
CA GLY A 203 -6.97 0.88 19.61
C GLY A 203 -6.37 0.83 18.21
N THR A 204 -7.08 0.30 17.20
CA THR A 204 -6.61 0.31 15.81
C THR A 204 -7.04 1.59 15.09
N ASN A 205 -6.09 2.37 14.57
CA ASN A 205 -6.40 3.52 13.72
C ASN A 205 -6.74 3.03 12.30
N ILE A 206 -8.00 3.25 11.85
CA ILE A 206 -8.50 2.82 10.54
C ILE A 206 -8.63 4.02 9.61
N ILE A 207 -8.03 3.89 8.42
CA ILE A 207 -8.21 4.75 7.26
C ILE A 207 -9.02 3.96 6.23
N TYR A 208 -9.98 4.60 5.58
CA TYR A 208 -10.84 3.97 4.58
C TYR A 208 -10.42 4.38 3.19
N GLU A 209 -10.30 3.40 2.28
CA GLU A 209 -10.06 3.59 0.87
C GLU A 209 -11.08 2.81 0.05
N TYR A 210 -11.63 3.43 -0.99
CA TYR A 210 -12.57 2.78 -1.91
C TYR A 210 -12.09 2.90 -3.35
N SER A 211 -12.12 1.79 -4.09
CA SER A 211 -11.82 1.76 -5.51
C SER A 211 -13.00 1.25 -6.33
N PRO A 212 -13.49 2.06 -7.30
CA PRO A 212 -14.42 1.57 -8.32
C PRO A 212 -13.63 0.78 -9.37
N GLU A 213 -13.63 -0.55 -9.26
CA GLU A 213 -12.91 -1.42 -10.19
C GLU A 213 -13.49 -1.28 -11.61
N SER A 214 -12.62 -1.37 -12.62
CA SER A 214 -12.99 -1.16 -14.03
C SER A 214 -13.58 0.23 -14.30
N PHE A 215 -13.01 1.24 -13.69
CA PHE A 215 -13.43 2.65 -13.79
C PHE A 215 -13.58 3.13 -15.21
N MET A 216 -12.65 2.78 -16.12
CA MET A 216 -12.69 3.20 -17.54
C MET A 216 -13.88 2.63 -18.32
N GLY A 217 -14.52 1.59 -17.82
CA GLY A 217 -15.76 1.03 -18.38
C GLY A 217 -17.03 1.52 -17.72
N THR A 218 -16.92 2.54 -16.85
CA THR A 218 -18.02 3.13 -16.07
C THR A 218 -18.44 4.44 -16.71
N GLU A 219 -19.74 4.71 -16.77
CA GLU A 219 -20.28 5.97 -17.26
C GLU A 219 -20.01 7.11 -16.28
N THR A 220 -20.07 8.34 -16.77
CA THR A 220 -19.73 9.57 -16.00
C THR A 220 -20.86 10.09 -15.12
N ASP A 221 -22.08 9.58 -15.30
CA ASP A 221 -23.31 9.99 -14.59
C ASP A 221 -23.70 9.04 -13.45
#